data_1fb710fccc80d696c91ae4250d73ec0a
#
_entry.id   1fb710fccc80d696c91ae4250d73ec0a
#
_cell.length_a   1.000
_cell.length_b   1.000
_cell.length_c   1.000
_cell.angle_alpha   90.00
_cell.angle_beta   90.00
_cell.angle_gamma   90.00
#
_symmetry.space_group_name_H-M   'P 1'
#
loop_
_entity.id
_entity.type
_entity.pdbx_description
1 polymer ?
#
loop_
_entity_poly.entity_id
_entity_poly.type
_entity_poly.pdbx_seq_one_letter_code
_entity_poly.pdbx_strand_id
1 'polypeptide(L)'
;MKSTILILGLLLFTSTPASAQSDLSNDVRSTGFISDRLDRIDAAINAEISAGKIPGGVALVIKDGEVAYLKSFGLADVDSQTPMQNDHIFRIASMTKAITSVAVMILYEQGHFQLNDSVGDYIPLFAEMTVVSAVDSDGHVSATEAATKPIKIIDLLTHTSGIGYPFIASSVQKSYVDAGIIDGVTARKMTLASQMEILAKQPLMFEPGSQFAYGLSTDLLGYLVEVISGQSLQQFFAEEIFAPLDMQDSYFYLPEKKAGRLATLYADVGEHGLIVSKGDESSIILDDPLYPVAGARTYFSGGAGLSSTASDYGRFLQMLLNDGTLDGKRILGRKSVELMRAARVDWDGDEVPDMALGFQVIADIGEKGEIGSVGAYSWGGAFNTSYWIDPSENLVGVFMSQVRPVDSDIRAKFSTAVYQALE
;
A
#
# COMPACT_ATOMS: atom_id res chain seq x y z
N MET A 1 -77.78 27.87 -2.37
CA MET A 1 -76.64 27.87 -1.45
C MET A 1 -75.60 26.93 -2.04
N LYS A 2 -74.54 27.47 -2.66
CA LYS A 2 -73.47 26.70 -3.27
C LYS A 2 -72.22 26.78 -2.31
N SER A 3 -71.82 25.67 -1.73
CA SER A 3 -70.59 25.59 -0.89
C SER A 3 -69.42 25.35 -1.79
N THR A 4 -68.46 26.25 -1.82
CA THR A 4 -67.18 26.13 -2.48
C THR A 4 -66.17 25.52 -1.51
N ILE A 5 -65.65 24.35 -1.82
CA ILE A 5 -64.56 23.72 -1.07
C ILE A 5 -63.22 24.20 -1.64
N LEU A 6 -62.44 24.87 -0.80
CA LEU A 6 -61.09 25.32 -1.10
C LEU A 6 -60.09 24.20 -0.75
N ILE A 7 -59.46 23.60 -1.76
CA ILE A 7 -58.39 22.61 -1.56
C ILE A 7 -57.06 23.38 -1.47
N LEU A 8 -56.48 23.39 -0.29
CA LEU A 8 -55.16 23.96 -0.01
C LEU A 8 -54.10 22.89 -0.34
N GLY A 9 -53.43 23.04 -1.47
CA GLY A 9 -52.31 22.16 -1.86
C GLY A 9 -51.05 22.47 -1.05
N LEU A 10 -50.63 21.51 -0.21
CA LEU A 10 -49.40 21.57 0.54
C LEU A 10 -48.25 21.12 -0.38
N LEU A 11 -47.44 22.05 -0.88
CA LEU A 11 -46.20 21.77 -1.60
C LEU A 11 -45.13 21.39 -0.57
N LEU A 12 -44.86 20.08 -0.48
CA LEU A 12 -43.69 19.56 0.24
C LEU A 12 -42.44 19.80 -0.62
N PHE A 13 -41.64 20.79 -0.24
CA PHE A 13 -40.28 20.93 -0.72
C PHE A 13 -39.42 19.84 -0.04
N THR A 14 -39.13 18.79 -0.76
CA THR A 14 -38.06 17.87 -0.37
C THR A 14 -36.71 18.51 -0.69
N SER A 15 -36.09 19.13 0.31
CA SER A 15 -34.68 19.50 0.25
C SER A 15 -33.84 18.23 0.31
N THR A 16 -33.29 17.79 -0.82
CA THR A 16 -32.16 16.86 -0.84
C THR A 16 -30.99 17.55 -0.15
N PRO A 17 -30.35 16.90 0.85
CA PRO A 17 -29.11 17.43 1.37
C PRO A 17 -28.08 17.36 0.22
N ALA A 18 -27.60 18.51 -0.23
CA ALA A 18 -26.37 18.59 -1.01
C ALA A 18 -25.28 17.99 -0.11
N SER A 19 -24.67 16.88 -0.53
CA SER A 19 -23.45 16.39 0.08
C SER A 19 -22.43 17.52 -0.05
N ALA A 20 -22.07 18.12 1.06
CA ALA A 20 -20.94 19.02 1.13
C ALA A 20 -19.70 18.17 0.83
N GLN A 21 -19.31 18.14 -0.43
CA GLN A 21 -17.97 17.82 -0.83
C GLN A 21 -17.13 18.95 -0.23
N SER A 22 -16.40 18.63 0.88
CA SER A 22 -15.46 19.57 1.44
C SER A 22 -14.40 19.81 0.36
N ASP A 23 -14.46 20.97 -0.29
CA ASP A 23 -13.36 21.50 -1.07
C ASP A 23 -12.14 21.50 -0.14
N LEU A 24 -11.24 20.52 -0.32
CA LEU A 24 -9.91 20.55 0.23
C LEU A 24 -9.17 21.66 -0.52
N SER A 25 -9.42 22.91 -0.13
CA SER A 25 -8.67 24.06 -0.60
C SER A 25 -7.20 23.87 -0.22
N ASN A 26 -6.28 24.44 -0.99
CA ASN A 26 -4.84 24.49 -0.71
C ASN A 26 -4.51 25.31 0.56
N ASP A 27 -5.31 25.21 1.60
CA ASP A 27 -5.17 25.93 2.85
C ASP A 27 -4.24 25.17 3.78
N VAL A 28 -3.01 25.68 3.89
CA VAL A 28 -2.07 25.28 4.94
C VAL A 28 -2.62 25.77 6.27
N ARG A 29 -3.26 24.90 7.04
CA ARG A 29 -3.67 25.20 8.40
C ARG A 29 -2.49 24.92 9.33
N SER A 30 -1.95 25.94 9.95
CA SER A 30 -0.79 25.86 10.86
C SER A 30 -1.16 25.33 12.25
N THR A 31 -1.83 24.18 12.35
CA THR A 31 -2.08 23.55 13.64
C THR A 31 -0.87 22.74 14.07
N GLY A 32 -0.13 23.19 15.08
CA GLY A 32 1.06 22.49 15.61
C GLY A 32 2.29 22.56 14.71
N PHE A 33 2.33 23.50 13.75
CA PHE A 33 3.47 23.73 12.86
C PHE A 33 3.91 25.20 12.83
N ILE A 34 5.22 25.40 12.73
CA ILE A 34 5.83 26.70 12.45
C ILE A 34 5.67 26.99 10.96
N SER A 35 4.75 27.88 10.60
CA SER A 35 4.35 28.16 9.20
C SER A 35 5.51 28.37 8.24
N ASP A 36 6.48 29.23 8.60
CA ASP A 36 7.63 29.55 7.75
C ASP A 36 8.54 28.33 7.48
N ARG A 37 8.41 27.30 8.31
CA ARG A 37 9.18 26.05 8.14
C ARG A 37 8.49 25.04 7.21
N LEU A 38 7.17 25.13 7.05
CA LEU A 38 6.44 24.31 6.07
C LEU A 38 6.88 24.59 4.64
N ASP A 39 7.35 25.82 4.33
CA ASP A 39 7.91 26.16 3.00
C ASP A 39 9.11 25.30 2.62
N ARG A 40 9.76 24.65 3.57
CA ARG A 40 10.86 23.71 3.30
C ARG A 40 10.38 22.43 2.64
N ILE A 41 9.11 22.05 2.81
CA ILE A 41 8.49 20.93 2.08
C ILE A 41 8.47 21.29 0.59
N ASP A 42 8.00 22.50 0.25
CA ASP A 42 7.98 23.00 -1.13
C ASP A 42 9.38 23.00 -1.73
N ALA A 43 10.35 23.52 -0.99
CA ALA A 43 11.73 23.61 -1.44
C ALA A 43 12.33 22.21 -1.70
N ALA A 44 12.09 21.24 -0.82
CA ALA A 44 12.60 19.87 -0.98
C ALA A 44 12.02 19.19 -2.22
N ILE A 45 10.71 19.27 -2.43
CA ILE A 45 10.05 18.63 -3.57
C ILE A 45 10.45 19.32 -4.89
N ASN A 46 10.44 20.65 -4.93
CA ASN A 46 10.84 21.40 -6.13
C ASN A 46 12.31 21.18 -6.50
N ALA A 47 13.19 20.94 -5.53
CA ALA A 47 14.59 20.59 -5.80
C ALA A 47 14.71 19.26 -6.56
N GLU A 48 13.96 18.22 -6.17
CA GLU A 48 13.95 16.93 -6.86
C GLU A 48 13.34 17.03 -8.27
N ILE A 49 12.28 17.83 -8.44
CA ILE A 49 11.69 18.11 -9.76
C ILE A 49 12.71 18.85 -10.64
N SER A 50 13.37 19.90 -10.11
CA SER A 50 14.37 20.68 -10.84
C SER A 50 15.61 19.87 -11.21
N ALA A 51 15.96 18.86 -10.39
CA ALA A 51 17.02 17.91 -10.67
C ALA A 51 16.61 16.82 -11.68
N GLY A 52 15.33 16.81 -12.14
CA GLY A 52 14.81 15.81 -13.08
C GLY A 52 14.63 14.41 -12.49
N LYS A 53 14.64 14.27 -11.17
CA LYS A 53 14.51 12.98 -10.48
C LYS A 53 13.06 12.50 -10.32
N ILE A 54 12.11 13.44 -10.29
CA ILE A 54 10.66 13.16 -10.28
C ILE A 54 9.94 14.14 -11.21
N PRO A 55 8.86 13.73 -11.90
CA PRO A 55 8.10 14.63 -12.76
C PRO A 55 7.22 15.58 -11.96
N GLY A 56 6.75 15.13 -10.81
CA GLY A 56 5.85 15.80 -9.90
C GLY A 56 5.36 14.83 -8.82
N GLY A 57 4.46 15.31 -7.97
CA GLY A 57 3.90 14.49 -6.91
C GLY A 57 2.85 15.23 -6.09
N VAL A 58 2.27 14.52 -5.14
CA VAL A 58 1.34 15.06 -4.14
C VAL A 58 1.88 14.74 -2.75
N ALA A 59 1.95 15.77 -1.91
CA ALA A 59 2.32 15.66 -0.50
C ALA A 59 1.12 15.99 0.39
N LEU A 60 0.87 15.13 1.37
CA LEU A 60 -0.17 15.29 2.38
C LEU A 60 0.44 15.16 3.77
N VAL A 61 0.07 16.06 4.68
CA VAL A 61 0.35 15.94 6.11
C VAL A 61 -0.95 16.14 6.88
N ILE A 62 -1.26 15.21 7.79
CA ILE A 62 -2.36 15.31 8.72
C ILE A 62 -1.77 15.41 10.13
N LYS A 63 -2.18 16.41 10.90
CA LYS A 63 -1.75 16.64 12.28
C LYS A 63 -2.99 16.81 13.16
N ASP A 64 -3.06 16.06 14.26
CA ASP A 64 -4.19 16.10 15.18
C ASP A 64 -5.57 15.86 14.51
N GLY A 65 -5.59 15.02 13.47
CA GLY A 65 -6.80 14.68 12.73
C GLY A 65 -7.23 15.70 11.66
N GLU A 66 -6.48 16.80 11.50
CA GLU A 66 -6.75 17.84 10.51
C GLU A 66 -5.70 17.85 9.40
N VAL A 67 -6.13 18.14 8.17
CA VAL A 67 -5.19 18.31 7.04
C VAL A 67 -4.40 19.60 7.25
N ALA A 68 -3.14 19.46 7.69
CA ALA A 68 -2.24 20.57 7.89
C ALA A 68 -1.55 21.02 6.59
N TYR A 69 -1.35 20.09 5.66
CA TYR A 69 -0.70 20.37 4.38
C TYR A 69 -1.21 19.40 3.30
N LEU A 70 -1.66 19.93 2.17
CA LEU A 70 -2.01 19.14 0.98
C LEU A 70 -1.66 19.96 -0.25
N LYS A 71 -0.67 19.49 -1.03
CA LYS A 71 -0.19 20.24 -2.18
C LYS A 71 0.32 19.33 -3.29
N SER A 72 0.02 19.71 -4.53
CA SER A 72 0.54 19.08 -5.74
C SER A 72 1.69 19.89 -6.32
N PHE A 73 2.65 19.19 -6.96
CA PHE A 73 3.88 19.75 -7.49
C PHE A 73 4.17 19.19 -8.88
N GLY A 74 4.73 20.01 -9.76
CA GLY A 74 5.19 19.58 -11.07
C GLY A 74 4.08 19.08 -11.98
N LEU A 75 4.38 18.04 -12.74
CA LEU A 75 3.53 17.52 -13.81
C LEU A 75 3.07 16.08 -13.51
N ALA A 76 1.81 15.78 -13.83
CA ALA A 76 1.26 14.43 -13.85
C ALA A 76 1.64 13.70 -15.15
N ASP A 77 1.82 14.47 -16.21
CA ASP A 77 2.31 13.99 -17.51
C ASP A 77 3.20 15.04 -18.15
N VAL A 78 4.46 14.68 -18.41
CA VAL A 78 5.49 15.59 -18.94
C VAL A 78 5.27 15.84 -20.42
N ASP A 79 4.86 14.84 -21.19
CA ASP A 79 4.71 14.95 -22.65
C ASP A 79 3.55 15.88 -23.01
N SER A 80 2.43 15.76 -22.31
CA SER A 80 1.25 16.63 -22.50
C SER A 80 1.31 17.92 -21.70
N GLN A 81 2.32 18.11 -20.85
CA GLN A 81 2.45 19.24 -19.91
C GLN A 81 1.24 19.37 -18.96
N THR A 82 0.64 18.23 -18.58
CA THR A 82 -0.50 18.22 -17.67
C THR A 82 -0.03 18.49 -16.24
N PRO A 83 -0.51 19.57 -15.58
CA PRO A 83 -0.13 19.86 -14.20
C PRO A 83 -0.60 18.78 -13.24
N MET A 84 0.19 18.47 -12.21
CA MET A 84 -0.25 17.63 -11.11
C MET A 84 -1.37 18.32 -10.32
N GLN A 85 -2.38 17.55 -9.92
CA GLN A 85 -3.48 18.00 -9.07
C GLN A 85 -3.55 17.12 -7.82
N ASN A 86 -4.13 17.63 -6.74
CA ASN A 86 -4.27 16.92 -5.46
C ASN A 86 -5.07 15.61 -5.56
N ASP A 87 -5.95 15.51 -6.57
CA ASP A 87 -6.83 14.37 -6.80
C ASP A 87 -6.29 13.37 -7.85
N HIS A 88 -5.05 13.53 -8.31
CA HIS A 88 -4.43 12.52 -9.16
C HIS A 88 -4.32 11.17 -8.44
N ILE A 89 -4.52 10.11 -9.22
CA ILE A 89 -4.46 8.73 -8.76
C ILE A 89 -3.07 8.17 -9.07
N PHE A 90 -2.50 7.46 -8.10
CA PHE A 90 -1.16 6.88 -8.18
C PHE A 90 -1.23 5.37 -8.01
N ARG A 91 -0.44 4.61 -8.78
CA ARG A 91 -0.16 3.21 -8.46
C ARG A 91 0.64 3.18 -7.16
N ILE A 92 0.12 2.55 -6.13
CA ILE A 92 0.74 2.60 -4.79
C ILE A 92 1.60 1.37 -4.47
N ALA A 93 1.64 0.39 -5.35
CA ALA A 93 2.44 -0.83 -5.21
C ALA A 93 2.38 -1.39 -3.77
N SER A 94 3.54 -1.55 -3.11
CA SER A 94 3.64 -2.19 -1.79
C SER A 94 2.91 -1.47 -0.66
N MET A 95 2.44 -0.23 -0.83
CA MET A 95 1.53 0.38 0.14
C MET A 95 0.18 -0.36 0.22
N THR A 96 -0.16 -1.18 -0.79
CA THR A 96 -1.30 -2.12 -0.75
C THR A 96 -1.23 -3.07 0.44
N LYS A 97 -0.03 -3.47 0.89
CA LYS A 97 0.19 -4.43 1.97
C LYS A 97 -0.46 -4.02 3.29
N ALA A 98 -0.42 -2.75 3.62
CA ALA A 98 -1.04 -2.22 4.84
C ALA A 98 -2.57 -2.47 4.83
N ILE A 99 -3.21 -2.24 3.67
CA ILE A 99 -4.65 -2.47 3.50
C ILE A 99 -4.98 -3.97 3.58
N THR A 100 -4.14 -4.82 2.96
CA THR A 100 -4.29 -6.28 3.07
C THR A 100 -4.11 -6.77 4.50
N SER A 101 -3.14 -6.23 5.25
CA SER A 101 -2.94 -6.57 6.67
C SER A 101 -4.17 -6.19 7.50
N VAL A 102 -4.77 -5.02 7.24
CA VAL A 102 -6.05 -4.62 7.89
C VAL A 102 -7.17 -5.60 7.53
N ALA A 103 -7.31 -6.02 6.28
CA ALA A 103 -8.32 -6.99 5.86
C ALA A 103 -8.16 -8.34 6.57
N VAL A 104 -6.93 -8.82 6.71
CA VAL A 104 -6.62 -10.02 7.51
C VAL A 104 -7.03 -9.84 8.97
N MET A 105 -6.74 -8.68 9.55
CA MET A 105 -7.09 -8.39 10.95
C MET A 105 -8.60 -8.21 11.17
N ILE A 106 -9.36 -7.77 10.18
CA ILE A 106 -10.83 -7.77 10.22
C ILE A 106 -11.34 -9.21 10.39
N LEU A 107 -10.88 -10.16 9.57
CA LEU A 107 -11.26 -11.56 9.65
C LEU A 107 -10.77 -12.23 10.95
N TYR A 108 -9.59 -11.83 11.45
CA TYR A 108 -9.10 -12.26 12.76
C TYR A 108 -10.04 -11.81 13.89
N GLU A 109 -10.47 -10.54 13.92
CA GLU A 109 -11.43 -10.04 14.91
C GLU A 109 -12.81 -10.71 14.82
N GLN A 110 -13.21 -11.13 13.62
CA GLN A 110 -14.43 -11.90 13.41
C GLN A 110 -14.31 -13.36 13.88
N GLY A 111 -13.10 -13.80 14.28
CA GLY A 111 -12.86 -15.11 14.86
C GLY A 111 -12.72 -16.24 13.84
N HIS A 112 -12.41 -15.91 12.57
CA HIS A 112 -12.26 -16.93 11.53
C HIS A 112 -11.00 -17.76 11.69
N PHE A 113 -9.96 -17.24 12.32
CA PHE A 113 -8.67 -17.91 12.57
C PHE A 113 -7.91 -17.25 13.72
N GLN A 114 -6.83 -17.91 14.15
CA GLN A 114 -5.81 -17.34 15.02
C GLN A 114 -4.53 -17.06 14.21
N LEU A 115 -3.77 -16.02 14.58
CA LEU A 115 -2.54 -15.65 13.85
C LEU A 115 -1.47 -16.77 13.82
N ASN A 116 -1.52 -17.68 14.78
CA ASN A 116 -0.61 -18.84 14.84
C ASN A 116 -1.15 -20.09 14.14
N ASP A 117 -2.34 -20.04 13.55
CA ASP A 117 -2.88 -21.15 12.77
C ASP A 117 -2.07 -21.37 11.49
N SER A 118 -2.01 -22.63 11.05
CA SER A 118 -1.39 -22.98 9.79
C SER A 118 -2.19 -22.43 8.61
N VAL A 119 -1.53 -21.82 7.65
CA VAL A 119 -2.16 -21.41 6.38
C VAL A 119 -2.75 -22.61 5.66
N GLY A 120 -2.12 -23.78 5.79
CA GLY A 120 -2.57 -25.05 5.20
C GLY A 120 -3.94 -25.51 5.69
N ASP A 121 -4.37 -25.09 6.88
CA ASP A 121 -5.71 -25.43 7.43
C ASP A 121 -6.83 -24.75 6.62
N TYR A 122 -6.56 -23.61 5.99
CA TYR A 122 -7.49 -22.83 5.18
C TYR A 122 -7.25 -22.98 3.68
N ILE A 123 -5.98 -23.13 3.29
CA ILE A 123 -5.52 -23.28 1.91
C ILE A 123 -4.69 -24.56 1.81
N PRO A 124 -5.30 -25.74 1.59
CA PRO A 124 -4.61 -27.03 1.63
C PRO A 124 -3.41 -27.16 0.69
N LEU A 125 -3.33 -26.32 -0.35
CA LEU A 125 -2.17 -26.26 -1.27
C LEU A 125 -0.86 -25.93 -0.53
N PHE A 126 -0.92 -25.25 0.63
CA PHE A 126 0.25 -24.84 1.43
C PHE A 126 0.43 -25.69 2.70
N ALA A 127 -0.25 -26.84 2.82
CA ALA A 127 -0.14 -27.71 4.00
C ALA A 127 1.20 -28.44 4.08
N GLU A 128 1.74 -28.85 2.93
CA GLU A 128 2.96 -29.64 2.85
C GLU A 128 3.98 -28.95 1.92
N MET A 129 4.75 -28.01 2.51
CA MET A 129 5.76 -27.26 1.76
C MET A 129 7.13 -27.95 1.83
N THR A 130 8.00 -27.59 0.91
CA THR A 130 9.42 -27.94 0.93
C THR A 130 10.28 -26.69 1.09
N VAL A 131 11.49 -26.85 1.57
CA VAL A 131 12.51 -25.81 1.66
C VAL A 131 13.69 -26.14 0.74
N VAL A 132 14.36 -25.11 0.22
CA VAL A 132 15.57 -25.29 -0.58
C VAL A 132 16.69 -25.85 0.30
N SER A 133 17.27 -26.98 -0.09
CA SER A 133 18.45 -27.55 0.56
C SER A 133 19.72 -27.39 -0.28
N ALA A 134 19.61 -27.22 -1.60
CA ALA A 134 20.74 -26.92 -2.48
C ALA A 134 20.32 -26.16 -3.74
N VAL A 135 21.22 -25.32 -4.24
CA VAL A 135 21.15 -24.67 -5.55
C VAL A 135 22.36 -25.08 -6.41
N ASP A 136 22.20 -25.15 -7.72
CA ASP A 136 23.27 -25.42 -8.67
C ASP A 136 24.12 -24.17 -8.96
N SER A 137 25.16 -24.34 -9.82
CA SER A 137 26.06 -23.25 -10.22
C SER A 137 25.34 -22.12 -10.97
N ASP A 138 24.21 -22.42 -11.59
CA ASP A 138 23.40 -21.47 -12.35
C ASP A 138 22.33 -20.80 -11.49
N GLY A 139 22.21 -21.21 -10.20
CA GLY A 139 21.27 -20.67 -9.22
C GLY A 139 19.86 -21.25 -9.30
N HIS A 140 19.66 -22.40 -9.97
CA HIS A 140 18.41 -23.15 -9.90
C HIS A 140 18.40 -24.06 -8.67
N VAL A 141 17.21 -24.28 -8.13
CA VAL A 141 17.02 -25.24 -7.04
C VAL A 141 17.37 -26.64 -7.53
N SER A 142 18.39 -27.25 -6.93
CA SER A 142 18.86 -28.60 -7.29
C SER A 142 18.42 -29.67 -6.29
N ALA A 143 18.08 -29.28 -5.05
CA ALA A 143 17.51 -30.18 -4.05
C ALA A 143 16.61 -29.43 -3.06
N THR A 144 15.61 -30.14 -2.58
CA THR A 144 14.68 -29.65 -1.53
C THR A 144 14.48 -30.71 -0.47
N GLU A 145 14.07 -30.29 0.72
CA GLU A 145 13.64 -31.17 1.81
C GLU A 145 12.27 -30.73 2.32
N ALA A 146 11.56 -31.60 3.02
CA ALA A 146 10.28 -31.25 3.61
C ALA A 146 10.45 -30.17 4.68
N ALA A 147 9.62 -29.13 4.64
CA ALA A 147 9.57 -28.15 5.73
C ALA A 147 9.20 -28.83 7.06
N THR A 148 9.89 -28.52 8.13
CA THR A 148 9.64 -29.10 9.46
C THR A 148 8.55 -28.36 10.23
N LYS A 149 8.18 -27.17 9.75
CA LYS A 149 7.14 -26.31 10.34
C LYS A 149 6.17 -25.85 9.26
N PRO A 150 4.85 -25.75 9.56
CA PRO A 150 3.90 -25.15 8.65
C PRO A 150 4.12 -23.64 8.57
N ILE A 151 3.71 -23.03 7.44
CA ILE A 151 3.59 -21.57 7.34
C ILE A 151 2.42 -21.13 8.22
N LYS A 152 2.63 -20.23 9.15
CA LYS A 152 1.58 -19.61 9.95
C LYS A 152 1.09 -18.32 9.30
N ILE A 153 -0.14 -17.90 9.60
CA ILE A 153 -0.69 -16.62 9.11
C ILE A 153 0.21 -15.45 9.55
N ILE A 154 0.73 -15.50 10.78
CA ILE A 154 1.66 -14.47 11.28
C ILE A 154 2.97 -14.41 10.48
N ASP A 155 3.47 -15.55 9.97
CA ASP A 155 4.70 -15.60 9.17
C ASP A 155 4.51 -14.88 7.83
N LEU A 156 3.28 -14.89 7.28
CA LEU A 156 2.95 -14.11 6.08
C LEU A 156 2.91 -12.60 6.37
N LEU A 157 2.30 -12.20 7.48
CA LEU A 157 2.19 -10.80 7.91
C LEU A 157 3.55 -10.15 8.22
N THR A 158 4.53 -10.98 8.63
CA THR A 158 5.88 -10.53 9.01
C THR A 158 6.93 -10.83 7.97
N HIS A 159 6.55 -11.37 6.81
CA HIS A 159 7.50 -11.82 5.77
C HIS A 159 8.54 -12.84 6.26
N THR A 160 8.16 -13.73 7.18
CA THR A 160 9.02 -14.83 7.66
C THR A 160 8.60 -16.20 7.14
N SER A 161 7.72 -16.25 6.14
CA SER A 161 7.20 -17.49 5.56
C SER A 161 8.19 -18.28 4.71
N GLY A 162 9.29 -17.67 4.26
CA GLY A 162 10.21 -18.24 3.26
C GLY A 162 9.76 -18.03 1.80
N ILE A 163 8.66 -17.34 1.54
CA ILE A 163 8.19 -16.98 0.20
C ILE A 163 8.91 -15.71 -0.26
N GLY A 164 9.62 -15.78 -1.39
CA GLY A 164 10.34 -14.65 -1.99
C GLY A 164 9.58 -13.93 -3.10
N TYR A 165 10.31 -13.08 -3.85
CA TYR A 165 9.87 -12.43 -5.10
C TYR A 165 10.68 -12.92 -6.30
N PRO A 166 10.09 -12.99 -7.51
CA PRO A 166 10.82 -13.38 -8.73
C PRO A 166 11.88 -12.35 -9.17
N PHE A 167 11.82 -11.10 -8.70
CA PHE A 167 12.76 -10.03 -9.04
C PHE A 167 13.82 -9.75 -7.95
N ILE A 168 13.72 -10.38 -6.77
CA ILE A 168 14.73 -10.26 -5.71
C ILE A 168 15.66 -11.47 -5.76
N ALA A 169 16.98 -11.22 -5.81
CA ALA A 169 17.98 -12.26 -5.83
C ALA A 169 17.86 -13.16 -4.59
N SER A 170 17.62 -14.44 -4.82
CA SER A 170 17.42 -15.43 -3.77
C SER A 170 17.56 -16.85 -4.31
N SER A 171 17.55 -17.85 -3.41
CA SER A 171 17.62 -19.28 -3.78
C SER A 171 16.42 -19.77 -4.60
N VAL A 172 15.28 -19.06 -4.57
CA VAL A 172 14.05 -19.44 -5.31
C VAL A 172 13.80 -18.57 -6.54
N GLN A 173 14.57 -17.51 -6.75
CA GLN A 173 14.31 -16.51 -7.80
C GLN A 173 14.14 -17.15 -9.17
N LYS A 174 15.09 -17.96 -9.61
CA LYS A 174 15.04 -18.58 -10.94
C LYS A 174 13.88 -19.53 -11.09
N SER A 175 13.61 -20.36 -10.07
CA SER A 175 12.46 -21.25 -10.06
C SER A 175 11.12 -20.49 -10.19
N TYR A 176 11.03 -19.32 -9.56
CA TYR A 176 9.82 -18.47 -9.67
C TYR A 176 9.67 -17.88 -11.08
N VAL A 177 10.78 -17.40 -11.66
CA VAL A 177 10.80 -16.89 -13.05
C VAL A 177 10.39 -17.98 -14.02
N ASP A 178 11.00 -19.16 -13.94
CA ASP A 178 10.73 -20.31 -14.83
C ASP A 178 9.29 -20.82 -14.68
N ALA A 179 8.72 -20.73 -13.48
CA ALA A 179 7.32 -21.06 -13.22
C ALA A 179 6.32 -20.00 -13.72
N GLY A 180 6.81 -18.83 -14.18
CA GLY A 180 5.97 -17.72 -14.64
C GLY A 180 5.21 -17.01 -13.52
N ILE A 181 5.75 -17.03 -12.30
CA ILE A 181 5.19 -16.31 -11.15
C ILE A 181 5.37 -14.81 -11.40
N ILE A 182 4.28 -14.06 -11.30
CA ILE A 182 4.29 -12.60 -11.42
C ILE A 182 4.49 -11.93 -10.05
N ASP A 183 4.97 -10.71 -10.06
CA ASP A 183 5.34 -9.97 -8.85
C ASP A 183 4.19 -9.14 -8.22
N GLY A 184 2.99 -9.20 -8.78
CA GLY A 184 1.81 -8.57 -8.21
C GLY A 184 1.02 -7.65 -9.12
N VAL A 185 1.56 -7.21 -10.27
CA VAL A 185 0.86 -6.34 -11.22
C VAL A 185 0.82 -6.97 -12.59
N THR A 186 -0.37 -7.13 -13.16
CA THR A 186 -0.52 -7.68 -14.51
C THR A 186 -1.87 -7.33 -15.14
N ALA A 187 -1.87 -7.09 -16.46
CA ALA A 187 -3.06 -7.00 -17.28
C ALA A 187 -3.47 -8.37 -17.88
N ARG A 188 -2.69 -9.43 -17.66
CA ARG A 188 -2.95 -10.78 -18.20
C ARG A 188 -4.21 -11.40 -17.56
N LYS A 189 -4.82 -12.35 -18.26
CA LYS A 189 -5.94 -13.13 -17.72
C LYS A 189 -5.42 -14.16 -16.71
N MET A 190 -5.33 -13.76 -15.47
CA MET A 190 -4.90 -14.57 -14.33
C MET A 190 -5.75 -14.20 -13.11
N THR A 191 -5.87 -15.09 -12.15
CA THR A 191 -6.49 -14.83 -10.84
C THR A 191 -5.48 -15.04 -9.73
N LEU A 192 -5.75 -14.49 -8.56
CA LEU A 192 -4.91 -14.72 -7.38
C LEU A 192 -4.85 -16.21 -7.03
N ALA A 193 -5.99 -16.92 -7.11
CA ALA A 193 -6.05 -18.37 -6.93
C ALA A 193 -5.10 -19.13 -7.88
N SER A 194 -5.11 -18.80 -9.20
CA SER A 194 -4.25 -19.48 -10.16
C SER A 194 -2.76 -19.20 -9.94
N GLN A 195 -2.41 -18.02 -9.43
CA GLN A 195 -1.04 -17.71 -9.02
C GLN A 195 -0.63 -18.55 -7.81
N MET A 196 -1.51 -18.69 -6.82
CA MET A 196 -1.23 -19.48 -5.63
C MET A 196 -1.08 -20.97 -5.91
N GLU A 197 -1.79 -21.52 -6.92
CA GLU A 197 -1.58 -22.89 -7.40
C GLU A 197 -0.19 -23.12 -8.00
N ILE A 198 0.40 -22.10 -8.61
CA ILE A 198 1.77 -22.16 -9.15
C ILE A 198 2.78 -21.99 -8.00
N LEU A 199 2.55 -21.02 -7.12
CA LEU A 199 3.43 -20.70 -6.00
C LEU A 199 3.55 -21.86 -5.00
N ALA A 200 2.46 -22.54 -4.70
CA ALA A 200 2.42 -23.69 -3.78
C ALA A 200 3.28 -24.90 -4.26
N LYS A 201 3.65 -24.95 -5.54
CA LYS A 201 4.54 -25.98 -6.09
C LYS A 201 6.03 -25.60 -5.97
N GLN A 202 6.31 -24.39 -5.54
CA GLN A 202 7.68 -23.90 -5.39
C GLN A 202 8.16 -24.13 -3.95
N PRO A 203 9.46 -24.39 -3.76
CA PRO A 203 10.02 -24.49 -2.42
C PRO A 203 10.08 -23.11 -1.73
N LEU A 204 10.11 -23.14 -0.41
CA LEU A 204 10.43 -21.99 0.42
C LEU A 204 11.95 -21.76 0.45
N MET A 205 12.37 -20.52 0.67
CA MET A 205 13.79 -20.15 0.80
C MET A 205 14.44 -20.77 2.05
N PHE A 206 13.66 -20.87 3.12
CA PHE A 206 14.08 -21.35 4.46
C PHE A 206 12.85 -21.81 5.25
N GLU A 207 13.08 -22.42 6.42
CA GLU A 207 12.05 -22.84 7.36
C GLU A 207 11.14 -21.67 7.80
N PRO A 208 9.81 -21.81 7.74
CA PRO A 208 8.89 -20.77 8.17
C PRO A 208 9.18 -20.28 9.59
N GLY A 209 9.16 -18.96 9.77
CA GLY A 209 9.43 -18.28 11.03
C GLY A 209 10.90 -18.14 11.41
N SER A 210 11.86 -18.54 10.55
CA SER A 210 13.28 -18.53 10.90
C SER A 210 14.04 -17.28 10.46
N GLN A 211 13.65 -16.65 9.37
CA GLN A 211 14.32 -15.49 8.78
C GLN A 211 13.31 -14.56 8.11
N PHE A 212 13.69 -13.31 7.88
CA PHE A 212 12.91 -12.37 7.06
C PHE A 212 13.26 -12.55 5.56
N ALA A 213 12.23 -12.56 4.72
CA ALA A 213 12.37 -12.46 3.27
C ALA A 213 11.17 -11.73 2.65
N TYR A 214 11.43 -10.56 2.13
CA TYR A 214 10.39 -9.80 1.43
C TYR A 214 9.91 -10.52 0.18
N GLY A 215 8.60 -10.75 0.07
CA GLY A 215 8.06 -11.60 -0.98
C GLY A 215 6.54 -11.52 -1.15
N LEU A 216 6.01 -12.54 -1.86
CA LEU A 216 4.59 -12.68 -2.20
C LEU A 216 3.70 -13.13 -1.02
N SER A 217 4.22 -13.11 0.21
CA SER A 217 3.45 -13.45 1.42
C SER A 217 2.13 -12.70 1.51
N THR A 218 2.12 -11.42 1.12
CA THR A 218 0.90 -10.59 1.21
C THR A 218 -0.08 -10.90 0.07
N ASP A 219 0.36 -11.43 -1.06
CA ASP A 219 -0.53 -11.96 -2.09
C ASP A 219 -1.22 -13.23 -1.60
N LEU A 220 -0.49 -14.10 -0.88
CA LEU A 220 -1.09 -15.28 -0.23
C LEU A 220 -2.06 -14.88 0.89
N LEU A 221 -1.79 -13.81 1.65
CA LEU A 221 -2.75 -13.22 2.58
C LEU A 221 -4.01 -12.70 1.86
N GLY A 222 -3.84 -12.05 0.72
CA GLY A 222 -4.96 -11.62 -0.12
C GLY A 222 -5.82 -12.80 -0.57
N TYR A 223 -5.19 -13.90 -0.96
CA TYR A 223 -5.93 -15.13 -1.29
C TYR A 223 -6.59 -15.77 -0.07
N LEU A 224 -5.96 -15.72 1.11
CA LEU A 224 -6.59 -16.15 2.36
C LEU A 224 -7.87 -15.36 2.65
N VAL A 225 -7.85 -14.04 2.42
CA VAL A 225 -9.06 -13.20 2.54
C VAL A 225 -10.14 -13.67 1.57
N GLU A 226 -9.81 -13.95 0.29
CA GLU A 226 -10.78 -14.47 -0.69
C GLU A 226 -11.39 -15.82 -0.26
N VAL A 227 -10.54 -16.75 0.20
CA VAL A 227 -10.98 -18.09 0.63
C VAL A 227 -11.91 -18.02 1.83
N ILE A 228 -11.60 -17.23 2.84
CA ILE A 228 -12.36 -17.15 4.09
C ILE A 228 -13.66 -16.36 3.91
N SER A 229 -13.60 -15.21 3.22
CA SER A 229 -14.77 -14.35 3.02
C SER A 229 -15.72 -14.85 1.93
N GLY A 230 -15.22 -15.65 0.98
CA GLY A 230 -15.97 -16.04 -0.23
C GLY A 230 -16.15 -14.89 -1.24
N GLN A 231 -15.49 -13.75 -1.03
CA GLN A 231 -15.53 -12.57 -1.88
C GLN A 231 -14.20 -12.42 -2.62
N SER A 232 -14.19 -11.73 -3.78
CA SER A 232 -12.91 -11.28 -4.36
C SER A 232 -12.26 -10.24 -3.43
N LEU A 233 -10.92 -10.17 -3.44
CA LEU A 233 -10.20 -9.19 -2.62
C LEU A 233 -10.62 -7.75 -2.94
N GLN A 234 -10.93 -7.47 -4.22
CA GLN A 234 -11.49 -6.17 -4.63
C GLN A 234 -12.82 -5.87 -3.94
N GLN A 235 -13.72 -6.84 -3.89
CA GLN A 235 -15.03 -6.65 -3.26
C GLN A 235 -14.87 -6.48 -1.75
N PHE A 236 -14.07 -7.31 -1.11
CA PHE A 236 -13.82 -7.23 0.33
C PHE A 236 -13.24 -5.87 0.73
N PHE A 237 -12.22 -5.37 0.02
CA PHE A 237 -11.66 -4.05 0.30
C PHE A 237 -12.68 -2.93 0.09
N ALA A 238 -13.49 -3.02 -0.97
CA ALA A 238 -14.49 -2.00 -1.27
C ALA A 238 -15.56 -1.91 -0.19
N GLU A 239 -16.04 -3.04 0.33
CA GLU A 239 -17.15 -3.10 1.29
C GLU A 239 -16.67 -2.87 2.74
N GLU A 240 -15.55 -3.50 3.14
CA GLU A 240 -15.12 -3.51 4.54
C GLU A 240 -14.17 -2.36 4.89
N ILE A 241 -13.48 -1.75 3.89
CA ILE A 241 -12.47 -0.72 4.15
C ILE A 241 -12.80 0.58 3.39
N PHE A 242 -12.95 0.54 2.07
CA PHE A 242 -13.03 1.77 1.28
C PHE A 242 -14.34 2.52 1.48
N ALA A 243 -15.49 1.83 1.42
CA ALA A 243 -16.78 2.46 1.61
C ALA A 243 -16.97 3.04 3.03
N PRO A 244 -16.64 2.32 4.11
CA PRO A 244 -16.71 2.90 5.47
C PRO A 244 -15.80 4.10 5.68
N LEU A 245 -14.62 4.13 5.04
CA LEU A 245 -13.63 5.21 5.14
C LEU A 245 -13.82 6.30 4.09
N ASP A 246 -14.86 6.23 3.23
CA ASP A 246 -15.10 7.18 2.13
C ASP A 246 -13.90 7.33 1.17
N MET A 247 -13.21 6.22 0.88
CA MET A 247 -12.08 6.14 -0.05
C MET A 247 -12.60 5.91 -1.47
N GLN A 248 -13.04 6.96 -2.13
CA GLN A 248 -13.77 6.88 -3.41
C GLN A 248 -12.86 6.74 -4.64
N ASP A 249 -11.54 6.89 -4.47
CA ASP A 249 -10.53 6.89 -5.52
C ASP A 249 -9.47 5.78 -5.33
N SER A 250 -9.83 4.72 -4.59
CA SER A 250 -8.96 3.57 -4.31
C SER A 250 -9.46 2.33 -5.05
N TYR A 251 -8.63 1.73 -5.91
CA TYR A 251 -9.03 0.66 -6.83
C TYR A 251 -7.89 -0.30 -7.14
N PHE A 252 -8.22 -1.56 -7.40
CA PHE A 252 -7.33 -2.46 -8.14
C PHE A 252 -7.30 -2.09 -9.64
N TYR A 253 -8.46 -1.82 -10.22
CA TYR A 253 -8.59 -1.41 -11.62
C TYR A 253 -9.48 -0.19 -11.72
N LEU A 254 -8.98 0.86 -12.34
CA LEU A 254 -9.69 2.13 -12.45
C LEU A 254 -10.94 2.04 -13.31
N PRO A 255 -12.05 2.64 -12.87
CA PRO A 255 -13.16 2.94 -13.76
C PRO A 255 -12.71 3.85 -14.91
N GLU A 256 -13.23 3.60 -16.10
CA GLU A 256 -12.87 4.37 -17.32
C GLU A 256 -12.93 5.89 -17.11
N LYS A 257 -13.97 6.36 -16.43
CA LYS A 257 -14.17 7.80 -16.13
C LYS A 257 -13.08 8.42 -15.24
N LYS A 258 -12.28 7.59 -14.57
CA LYS A 258 -11.19 8.03 -13.67
C LYS A 258 -9.79 7.80 -14.29
N ALA A 259 -9.69 7.12 -15.42
CA ALA A 259 -8.43 6.80 -16.08
C ALA A 259 -7.59 8.06 -16.40
N GLY A 260 -8.25 9.15 -16.78
CA GLY A 260 -7.57 10.43 -17.06
C GLY A 260 -6.95 11.14 -15.85
N ARG A 261 -7.22 10.65 -14.63
CA ARG A 261 -6.58 11.15 -13.40
C ARG A 261 -5.38 10.31 -12.95
N LEU A 262 -5.06 9.22 -13.66
CA LEU A 262 -3.91 8.38 -13.34
C LEU A 262 -2.63 9.12 -13.73
N ALA A 263 -1.73 9.33 -12.78
CA ALA A 263 -0.42 9.91 -13.04
C ALA A 263 0.41 8.97 -13.94
N THR A 264 1.11 9.55 -14.91
CA THR A 264 1.97 8.81 -15.85
C THR A 264 3.16 8.23 -15.11
N LEU A 265 3.44 6.94 -15.35
CA LEU A 265 4.60 6.27 -14.78
C LEU A 265 5.83 6.54 -15.63
N TYR A 266 6.92 6.93 -14.97
CA TYR A 266 8.21 7.20 -15.60
C TYR A 266 9.25 6.17 -15.18
N ALA A 267 10.16 5.87 -16.12
CA ALA A 267 11.40 5.18 -15.84
C ALA A 267 12.53 6.22 -15.75
N ASP A 268 13.34 6.13 -14.68
CA ASP A 268 14.59 6.85 -14.59
C ASP A 268 15.66 6.07 -15.36
N VAL A 269 16.21 6.69 -16.39
CA VAL A 269 17.27 6.11 -17.25
C VAL A 269 18.61 6.81 -17.04
N GLY A 270 18.82 7.37 -15.87
CA GLY A 270 20.07 8.02 -15.47
C GLY A 270 20.34 9.30 -16.25
N GLU A 271 21.49 9.38 -16.96
CA GLU A 271 21.89 10.59 -17.70
C GLU A 271 20.88 11.03 -18.78
N HIS A 272 19.97 10.17 -19.20
CA HIS A 272 18.92 10.49 -20.16
C HIS A 272 17.65 11.05 -19.51
N GLY A 273 17.61 11.11 -18.16
CA GLY A 273 16.48 11.64 -17.38
C GLY A 273 15.27 10.71 -17.37
N LEU A 274 14.09 11.29 -17.13
CA LEU A 274 12.84 10.55 -17.03
C LEU A 274 12.23 10.32 -18.41
N ILE A 275 11.90 9.06 -18.71
CA ILE A 275 11.13 8.68 -19.89
C ILE A 275 9.83 7.99 -19.46
N VAL A 276 8.77 8.10 -20.26
CA VAL A 276 7.51 7.36 -19.99
C VAL A 276 7.82 5.87 -19.96
N SER A 277 7.46 5.21 -18.87
CA SER A 277 7.59 3.75 -18.76
C SER A 277 6.66 3.10 -19.79
N LYS A 278 7.24 2.42 -20.77
CA LYS A 278 6.47 1.70 -21.79
C LYS A 278 6.09 0.30 -21.35
N GLY A 279 6.59 -0.11 -20.17
CA GLY A 279 6.55 -1.47 -19.72
C GLY A 279 7.35 -2.42 -20.63
N ASP A 280 7.61 -3.60 -20.15
CA ASP A 280 8.17 -4.68 -20.93
C ASP A 280 7.27 -5.90 -20.72
N GLU A 281 6.58 -6.36 -21.79
CA GLU A 281 5.72 -7.54 -21.73
C GLU A 281 6.51 -8.81 -21.35
N SER A 282 7.83 -8.79 -21.53
CA SER A 282 8.75 -9.84 -21.10
C SER A 282 9.20 -9.66 -19.65
N SER A 283 9.04 -8.46 -19.07
CA SER A 283 9.41 -8.18 -17.69
C SER A 283 8.47 -8.89 -16.73
N ILE A 284 9.05 -9.59 -15.78
CA ILE A 284 8.33 -10.16 -14.63
C ILE A 284 8.13 -9.11 -13.52
N ILE A 285 8.52 -7.86 -13.78
CA ILE A 285 8.56 -6.76 -12.83
C ILE A 285 7.38 -5.82 -13.10
N LEU A 286 6.69 -5.34 -12.09
CA LEU A 286 5.64 -4.32 -11.87
C LEU A 286 5.33 -3.29 -13.01
N ASP A 287 5.69 -3.58 -14.26
CA ASP A 287 5.71 -2.64 -15.39
C ASP A 287 4.66 -2.92 -16.47
N ASP A 288 3.53 -3.55 -16.12
CA ASP A 288 2.48 -3.72 -17.13
C ASP A 288 1.87 -2.36 -17.48
N PRO A 289 2.08 -1.83 -18.71
CA PRO A 289 1.66 -0.49 -19.08
C PRO A 289 0.13 -0.35 -19.16
N LEU A 290 -0.58 -1.46 -19.29
CA LEU A 290 -2.04 -1.50 -19.34
C LEU A 290 -2.65 -1.42 -17.93
N TYR A 291 -1.90 -1.79 -16.90
CA TYR A 291 -2.37 -1.76 -15.53
C TYR A 291 -2.35 -0.32 -14.97
N PRO A 292 -3.37 0.14 -14.24
CA PRO A 292 -4.62 -0.51 -13.86
C PRO A 292 -5.82 -0.14 -14.76
N VAL A 293 -5.60 0.40 -15.97
CA VAL A 293 -6.67 0.94 -16.83
C VAL A 293 -7.27 -0.07 -17.79
N ALA A 294 -6.50 -1.05 -18.24
CA ALA A 294 -6.91 -2.02 -19.25
C ALA A 294 -6.51 -3.46 -18.87
N GLY A 295 -6.72 -4.40 -19.79
CA GLY A 295 -6.42 -5.81 -19.61
C GLY A 295 -7.58 -6.62 -19.03
N ALA A 296 -7.28 -7.82 -18.53
CA ALA A 296 -8.28 -8.80 -18.09
C ALA A 296 -9.01 -8.41 -16.78
N ARG A 297 -8.40 -7.57 -15.95
CA ARG A 297 -8.98 -7.08 -14.67
C ARG A 297 -9.42 -8.18 -13.72
N THR A 298 -8.62 -9.26 -13.62
CA THR A 298 -8.97 -10.46 -12.85
C THR A 298 -7.97 -10.80 -11.74
N TYR A 299 -6.85 -10.07 -11.66
CA TYR A 299 -5.80 -10.30 -10.67
C TYR A 299 -5.78 -9.18 -9.64
N PHE A 300 -6.14 -9.50 -8.39
CA PHE A 300 -6.24 -8.54 -7.29
C PHE A 300 -5.08 -8.77 -6.30
N SER A 301 -3.87 -8.33 -6.66
CA SER A 301 -2.69 -8.52 -5.83
C SER A 301 -2.82 -7.84 -4.46
N GLY A 302 -2.80 -8.64 -3.40
CA GLY A 302 -2.74 -8.12 -2.02
C GLY A 302 -1.42 -7.45 -1.69
N GLY A 303 -0.35 -7.76 -2.46
CA GLY A 303 0.99 -7.21 -2.25
C GLY A 303 1.28 -5.91 -2.98
N ALA A 304 0.59 -5.60 -4.11
CA ALA A 304 0.98 -4.46 -4.96
C ALA A 304 -0.15 -3.88 -5.83
N GLY A 305 -1.37 -4.42 -5.77
CA GLY A 305 -2.38 -4.22 -6.80
C GLY A 305 -3.21 -2.95 -6.68
N LEU A 306 -3.01 -2.06 -5.73
CA LEU A 306 -3.86 -0.89 -5.57
C LEU A 306 -3.31 0.37 -6.25
N SER A 307 -4.25 1.21 -6.67
CA SER A 307 -4.04 2.61 -6.99
C SER A 307 -4.93 3.46 -6.08
N SER A 308 -4.45 4.63 -5.66
CA SER A 308 -5.14 5.50 -4.71
C SER A 308 -4.73 6.96 -4.88
N THR A 309 -5.41 7.87 -4.22
CA THR A 309 -4.99 9.27 -4.03
C THR A 309 -4.32 9.46 -2.67
N ALA A 310 -3.57 10.55 -2.51
CA ALA A 310 -2.98 10.91 -1.22
C ALA A 310 -4.07 11.13 -0.16
N SER A 311 -5.21 11.72 -0.53
CA SER A 311 -6.33 11.97 0.38
C SER A 311 -7.00 10.68 0.85
N ASP A 312 -7.34 9.75 -0.05
CA ASP A 312 -7.93 8.46 0.32
C ASP A 312 -7.00 7.67 1.24
N TYR A 313 -5.72 7.57 0.83
CA TYR A 313 -4.75 6.83 1.62
C TYR A 313 -4.49 7.51 2.98
N GLY A 314 -4.51 8.84 3.03
CA GLY A 314 -4.46 9.62 4.28
C GLY A 314 -5.61 9.29 5.25
N ARG A 315 -6.84 9.09 4.73
CA ARG A 315 -7.99 8.65 5.54
C ARG A 315 -7.76 7.25 6.14
N PHE A 316 -7.23 6.34 5.35
CA PHE A 316 -6.86 5.00 5.83
C PHE A 316 -5.81 5.07 6.94
N LEU A 317 -4.77 5.87 6.78
CA LEU A 317 -3.74 6.05 7.80
C LEU A 317 -4.27 6.76 9.05
N GLN A 318 -5.14 7.76 8.89
CA GLN A 318 -5.78 8.44 10.03
C GLN A 318 -6.67 7.47 10.82
N MET A 319 -7.36 6.54 10.17
CA MET A 319 -8.09 5.46 10.84
C MET A 319 -7.16 4.62 11.72
N LEU A 320 -5.98 4.25 11.21
CA LEU A 320 -4.97 3.51 11.99
C LEU A 320 -4.42 4.35 13.15
N LEU A 321 -4.10 5.64 12.93
CA LEU A 321 -3.65 6.55 13.96
C LEU A 321 -4.69 6.70 15.08
N ASN A 322 -5.97 6.69 14.74
CA ASN A 322 -7.10 6.76 15.66
C ASN A 322 -7.51 5.39 16.22
N ASP A 323 -6.55 4.45 16.34
CA ASP A 323 -6.79 3.12 16.92
C ASP A 323 -7.95 2.35 16.26
N GLY A 324 -8.06 2.43 14.93
CA GLY A 324 -9.00 1.65 14.12
C GLY A 324 -10.35 2.33 13.84
N THR A 325 -10.48 3.64 14.09
CA THR A 325 -11.75 4.36 13.92
C THR A 325 -11.57 5.67 13.16
N LEU A 326 -12.45 5.99 12.21
CA LEU A 326 -12.52 7.29 11.54
C LEU A 326 -13.98 7.69 11.31
N ASP A 327 -14.33 8.96 11.52
CA ASP A 327 -15.67 9.55 11.30
C ASP A 327 -16.80 8.70 11.92
N GLY A 328 -16.56 8.17 13.12
CA GLY A 328 -17.50 7.30 13.85
C GLY A 328 -17.63 5.88 13.29
N LYS A 329 -16.88 5.52 12.25
CA LYS A 329 -16.80 4.16 11.68
C LYS A 329 -15.62 3.42 12.29
N ARG A 330 -15.87 2.24 12.85
CA ARG A 330 -14.83 1.35 13.39
C ARG A 330 -14.52 0.28 12.36
N ILE A 331 -13.27 0.24 11.93
CA ILE A 331 -12.72 -0.78 11.02
C ILE A 331 -12.06 -1.90 11.84
N LEU A 332 -11.26 -1.51 12.85
CA LEU A 332 -10.57 -2.44 13.76
C LEU A 332 -10.74 -2.02 15.21
N GLY A 333 -10.59 -2.96 16.11
CA GLY A 333 -10.47 -2.70 17.53
C GLY A 333 -9.08 -2.10 17.86
N ARG A 334 -9.03 -1.24 18.87
CA ARG A 334 -7.79 -0.61 19.32
C ARG A 334 -6.65 -1.61 19.57
N LYS A 335 -6.97 -2.77 20.17
CA LYS A 335 -5.95 -3.78 20.50
C LYS A 335 -5.42 -4.51 19.27
N SER A 336 -6.18 -4.61 18.19
CA SER A 336 -5.68 -5.14 16.92
C SER A 336 -4.72 -4.17 16.25
N VAL A 337 -5.02 -2.87 16.27
CA VAL A 337 -4.08 -1.86 15.76
C VAL A 337 -2.80 -1.82 16.59
N GLU A 338 -2.90 -1.91 17.93
CA GLU A 338 -1.74 -2.02 18.82
C GLU A 338 -0.90 -3.25 18.51
N LEU A 339 -1.55 -4.40 18.25
CA LEU A 339 -0.88 -5.64 17.87
C LEU A 339 -0.19 -5.51 16.49
N MET A 340 -0.84 -4.84 15.54
CA MET A 340 -0.31 -4.64 14.18
C MET A 340 0.99 -3.83 14.16
N ARG A 341 1.17 -2.88 15.05
CA ARG A 341 2.36 -2.03 15.15
C ARG A 341 3.40 -2.52 16.16
N ALA A 342 3.18 -3.65 16.81
CA ALA A 342 4.16 -4.25 17.71
C ALA A 342 5.27 -4.93 16.90
N ALA A 343 6.46 -4.34 16.92
CA ALA A 343 7.65 -4.90 16.26
C ALA A 343 8.03 -6.27 16.85
N ARG A 344 8.42 -7.22 16.00
CA ARG A 344 8.71 -8.60 16.41
C ARG A 344 9.78 -9.32 15.62
N VAL A 345 10.13 -8.82 14.45
CA VAL A 345 11.13 -9.42 13.56
C VAL A 345 12.20 -8.39 13.26
N ASP A 346 13.44 -8.78 13.42
CA ASP A 346 14.60 -8.07 12.90
C ASP A 346 14.66 -8.32 11.38
N TRP A 347 14.48 -7.28 10.58
CA TRP A 347 14.40 -7.44 9.12
C TRP A 347 15.70 -7.10 8.39
N ASP A 348 16.56 -6.32 8.99
CA ASP A 348 17.83 -5.86 8.40
C ASP A 348 19.08 -6.47 9.05
N GLY A 349 18.92 -7.25 10.13
CA GLY A 349 19.98 -8.03 10.75
C GLY A 349 20.79 -7.28 11.81
N ASP A 350 20.25 -6.19 12.35
CA ASP A 350 20.87 -5.36 13.40
C ASP A 350 20.54 -5.83 14.83
N GLU A 351 19.84 -6.95 14.98
CA GLU A 351 19.37 -7.53 16.25
C GLU A 351 18.25 -6.74 16.94
N VAL A 352 17.70 -5.69 16.32
CA VAL A 352 16.58 -4.90 16.84
C VAL A 352 15.31 -5.23 16.07
N PRO A 353 14.25 -5.75 16.72
CA PRO A 353 12.98 -6.01 16.03
C PRO A 353 12.33 -4.71 15.56
N ASP A 354 12.16 -4.56 14.27
CA ASP A 354 11.59 -3.38 13.64
C ASP A 354 10.55 -3.68 12.54
N MET A 355 10.28 -4.97 12.26
CA MET A 355 9.16 -5.38 11.41
C MET A 355 7.99 -5.88 12.25
N ALA A 356 6.80 -5.30 11.99
CA ALA A 356 5.52 -5.63 12.62
C ALA A 356 4.59 -6.34 11.62
N LEU A 357 3.27 -6.33 11.83
CA LEU A 357 2.31 -7.00 10.94
C LEU A 357 2.01 -6.14 9.69
N GLY A 358 2.97 -6.12 8.76
CA GLY A 358 2.89 -5.37 7.50
C GLY A 358 3.43 -3.94 7.56
N PHE A 359 4.17 -3.58 8.62
CA PHE A 359 4.78 -2.26 8.80
C PHE A 359 6.22 -2.38 9.32
N GLN A 360 7.08 -1.49 8.85
CA GLN A 360 8.32 -1.19 9.54
C GLN A 360 8.02 -0.21 10.68
N VAL A 361 8.66 -0.39 11.82
CA VAL A 361 8.47 0.41 13.04
C VAL A 361 9.81 0.99 13.48
N ILE A 362 9.85 2.25 13.86
CA ILE A 362 11.05 2.82 14.48
C ILE A 362 11.16 2.29 15.90
N ALA A 363 12.09 1.38 16.13
CA ALA A 363 12.38 0.81 17.46
C ALA A 363 13.41 1.64 18.22
N ASP A 364 14.42 2.18 17.53
CA ASP A 364 15.44 3.07 18.08
C ASP A 364 15.77 4.20 17.07
N ILE A 365 15.66 5.46 17.50
CA ILE A 365 15.94 6.62 16.65
C ILE A 365 17.44 6.78 16.40
N GLY A 366 18.25 6.49 17.41
CA GLY A 366 19.71 6.67 17.36
C GLY A 366 20.34 5.71 16.38
N GLU A 367 19.84 4.50 16.28
CA GLU A 367 20.34 3.47 15.38
C GLU A 367 20.02 3.75 13.93
N LYS A 368 18.76 4.08 13.61
CA LYS A 368 18.35 4.39 12.23
C LYS A 368 18.93 5.68 11.68
N GLY A 369 19.32 6.63 12.56
CA GLY A 369 19.81 7.95 12.14
C GLY A 369 18.77 8.78 11.39
N GLU A 370 17.49 8.45 11.54
CA GLU A 370 16.35 9.10 10.89
C GLU A 370 15.55 9.90 11.91
N ILE A 371 14.97 11.00 11.45
CA ILE A 371 14.09 11.83 12.27
C ILE A 371 12.72 11.15 12.41
N GLY A 372 12.19 11.13 13.64
CA GLY A 372 10.89 10.52 13.95
C GLY A 372 10.78 10.17 15.42
N SER A 373 9.74 9.46 15.79
CA SER A 373 9.50 9.00 17.17
C SER A 373 9.61 7.47 17.25
N VAL A 374 10.08 6.95 18.37
CA VAL A 374 9.97 5.51 18.66
C VAL A 374 8.51 5.09 18.63
N GLY A 375 8.20 4.02 17.89
CA GLY A 375 6.84 3.54 17.65
C GLY A 375 6.15 4.17 16.44
N ALA A 376 6.77 5.10 15.73
CA ALA A 376 6.31 5.51 14.42
C ALA A 376 6.49 4.35 13.43
N TYR A 377 5.51 4.18 12.52
CA TYR A 377 5.52 3.06 11.58
C TYR A 377 5.18 3.51 10.15
N SER A 378 5.76 2.79 9.19
CA SER A 378 5.80 3.26 7.81
C SER A 378 5.89 2.12 6.81
N TRP A 379 5.71 2.44 5.55
CA TRP A 379 6.12 1.66 4.39
C TRP A 379 6.19 2.52 3.14
N GLY A 380 6.61 1.93 2.03
CA GLY A 380 6.65 2.62 0.75
C GLY A 380 6.18 1.75 -0.42
N GLY A 381 5.99 2.36 -1.57
CA GLY A 381 5.68 1.70 -2.83
C GLY A 381 6.79 1.84 -3.87
N ALA A 382 6.93 0.83 -4.73
CA ALA A 382 7.99 0.75 -5.74
C ALA A 382 7.97 1.89 -6.77
N PHE A 383 6.86 2.62 -6.88
CA PHE A 383 6.69 3.74 -7.81
C PHE A 383 6.98 5.12 -7.18
N ASN A 384 7.80 5.16 -6.13
CA ASN A 384 8.14 6.36 -5.37
C ASN A 384 6.95 6.96 -4.62
N THR A 385 6.20 6.10 -3.95
CA THR A 385 5.17 6.47 -2.98
C THR A 385 5.62 6.07 -1.57
N SER A 386 5.21 6.81 -0.55
CA SER A 386 5.56 6.52 0.85
C SER A 386 4.55 7.10 1.81
N TYR A 387 4.50 6.51 3.01
CA TYR A 387 3.75 7.04 4.14
C TYR A 387 4.45 6.72 5.44
N TRP A 388 4.11 7.50 6.47
CA TRP A 388 4.38 7.17 7.87
C TRP A 388 3.23 7.62 8.76
N ILE A 389 3.11 6.96 9.90
CA ILE A 389 2.20 7.30 11.00
C ILE A 389 3.05 7.44 12.25
N ASP A 390 2.95 8.57 12.91
CA ASP A 390 3.63 8.83 14.19
C ASP A 390 2.60 9.06 15.29
N PRO A 391 2.31 8.04 16.12
CA PRO A 391 1.36 8.18 17.21
C PRO A 391 1.79 9.15 18.31
N SER A 392 3.10 9.35 18.49
CA SER A 392 3.64 10.25 19.52
C SER A 392 3.38 11.72 19.17
N GLU A 393 3.43 12.01 17.87
CA GLU A 393 3.17 13.36 17.33
C GLU A 393 1.73 13.53 16.81
N ASN A 394 0.90 12.50 16.89
CA ASN A 394 -0.43 12.48 16.28
C ASN A 394 -0.38 12.95 14.81
N LEU A 395 0.53 12.34 14.03
CA LEU A 395 0.96 12.81 12.72
C LEU A 395 0.86 11.69 11.68
N VAL A 396 0.38 12.05 10.49
CA VAL A 396 0.42 11.22 9.28
C VAL A 396 1.10 12.00 8.17
N GLY A 397 2.01 11.36 7.44
CA GLY A 397 2.58 11.91 6.22
C GLY A 397 2.42 10.96 5.05
N VAL A 398 2.12 11.50 3.87
CA VAL A 398 2.01 10.76 2.60
C VAL A 398 2.68 11.55 1.50
N PHE A 399 3.54 10.89 0.74
CA PHE A 399 4.09 11.42 -0.51
C PHE A 399 3.85 10.44 -1.64
N MET A 400 3.35 10.93 -2.77
CA MET A 400 3.09 10.12 -3.95
C MET A 400 3.67 10.75 -5.21
N SER A 401 4.51 10.00 -5.91
CA SER A 401 5.02 10.27 -7.25
C SER A 401 4.90 9.01 -8.11
N GLN A 402 5.36 9.03 -9.37
CA GLN A 402 5.30 7.84 -10.26
C GLN A 402 6.60 7.70 -11.05
N VAL A 403 7.64 7.19 -10.40
CA VAL A 403 8.97 6.95 -11.00
C VAL A 403 9.53 5.61 -10.53
N ARG A 404 10.15 4.85 -11.44
CA ARG A 404 10.88 3.62 -11.13
C ARG A 404 12.01 3.36 -12.16
N PRO A 405 13.24 2.92 -11.73
CA PRO A 405 13.66 2.82 -10.33
C PRO A 405 13.66 4.17 -9.61
N VAL A 406 13.72 4.15 -8.29
CA VAL A 406 13.74 5.38 -7.49
C VAL A 406 15.18 5.79 -7.24
N ASP A 407 15.61 6.89 -7.85
CA ASP A 407 16.92 7.58 -7.57
C ASP A 407 16.66 8.96 -6.96
N SER A 408 15.84 9.02 -5.93
CA SER A 408 15.44 10.26 -5.26
C SER A 408 15.35 10.05 -3.76
N ASP A 409 15.94 10.98 -3.00
CA ASP A 409 15.88 11.02 -1.53
C ASP A 409 14.59 11.71 -1.02
N ILE A 410 13.62 11.94 -1.90
CA ILE A 410 12.44 12.76 -1.56
C ILE A 410 11.70 12.23 -0.33
N ARG A 411 11.64 10.92 -0.12
CA ARG A 411 10.97 10.33 1.04
C ARG A 411 11.58 10.82 2.35
N ALA A 412 12.91 10.70 2.48
CA ALA A 412 13.66 11.18 3.65
C ALA A 412 13.63 12.70 3.78
N LYS A 413 13.79 13.42 2.67
CA LYS A 413 13.75 14.90 2.65
C LYS A 413 12.37 15.43 3.05
N PHE A 414 11.31 14.77 2.58
CA PHE A 414 9.94 15.16 2.92
C PHE A 414 9.65 14.93 4.41
N SER A 415 9.96 13.75 4.96
CA SER A 415 9.77 13.49 6.38
C SER A 415 10.58 14.46 7.26
N THR A 416 11.85 14.70 6.90
CA THR A 416 12.70 15.69 7.60
C THR A 416 12.09 17.10 7.55
N ALA A 417 11.57 17.52 6.37
CA ALA A 417 10.95 18.83 6.22
C ALA A 417 9.66 18.97 7.03
N VAL A 418 8.90 17.89 7.22
CA VAL A 418 7.70 17.87 8.07
C VAL A 418 8.08 17.95 9.55
N TYR A 419 8.93 17.05 10.03
CA TYR A 419 9.29 16.99 11.45
C TYR A 419 9.99 18.26 11.95
N GLN A 420 10.85 18.88 11.14
CA GLN A 420 11.53 20.12 11.54
C GLN A 420 10.58 21.33 11.63
N ALA A 421 9.37 21.22 11.08
CA ALA A 421 8.35 22.25 11.15
C ALA A 421 7.43 22.12 12.36
N LEU A 422 7.47 21.01 13.10
CA LEU A 422 6.72 20.86 14.37
C LEU A 422 7.15 21.92 15.40
N GLU A 423 6.17 22.40 16.22
CA GLU A 423 6.38 23.37 17.29
C GLU A 423 7.14 22.78 18.47
#